data_6f2b29d48b46a2dd91c63fac0ef3888d
#
_entry.id   6f2b29d48b46a2dd91c63fac0ef3888d
#
_cell.length_a   1.000
_cell.length_b   1.000
_cell.length_c   1.000
_cell.angle_alpha   90.00
_cell.angle_beta   90.00
_cell.angle_gamma   90.00
#
_symmetry.space_group_name_H-M   'P 1'
#
loop_
_entity.id
_entity.type
_entity.pdbx_description
1 polymer ?
#
loop_
_entity_poly.entity_id
_entity_poly.type
_entity_poly.pdbx_seq_one_letter_code
_entity_poly.pdbx_strand_id
1 'polypeptide(L)'
;MEKVFRRLIDRKKVELVAYISEYLSKNDGIEILIGCDSQVFKTKTIYAIVIALYTPGKGAHLLFTRWNTNRENYSGNRLIHEVWSSIEVAEYLREAGLPKATYIDVDLNPDPQFKSNEVFRQAVGMVEGMGYKCRHKGTNAAVTYAADSLVKMY
;
A
#
# COMPACT_ATOMS: atom_id res chain seq x y z
N MET A 1 9.22 -12.05 4.26
CA MET A 1 8.43 -11.43 3.16
C MET A 1 9.18 -11.62 1.85
N GLU A 2 8.56 -12.24 0.89
CA GLU A 2 9.22 -12.67 -0.36
C GLU A 2 8.84 -11.81 -1.58
N LYS A 3 8.35 -10.59 -1.37
CA LYS A 3 7.95 -9.72 -2.47
C LYS A 3 9.16 -8.97 -3.03
N VAL A 4 9.23 -8.89 -4.36
CA VAL A 4 10.29 -8.15 -5.06
C VAL A 4 9.79 -6.72 -5.29
N PHE A 5 10.49 -5.76 -4.71
CA PHE A 5 10.19 -4.35 -4.92
C PHE A 5 11.06 -3.73 -6.01
N ARG A 6 10.49 -2.73 -6.68
CA ARG A 6 11.14 -1.99 -7.77
C ARG A 6 10.86 -0.50 -7.59
N ARG A 7 11.77 0.31 -8.10
CA ARG A 7 11.51 1.75 -8.24
C ARG A 7 10.49 1.96 -9.35
N LEU A 8 9.51 2.82 -9.12
CA LEU A 8 8.49 3.08 -10.13
C LEU A 8 9.08 3.79 -11.36
N ILE A 9 10.03 4.69 -11.14
CA ILE A 9 10.58 5.56 -12.20
C ILE A 9 11.30 4.77 -13.32
N ASP A 10 12.02 3.71 -12.98
CA ASP A 10 12.81 2.93 -13.97
C ASP A 10 12.61 1.42 -13.85
N ARG A 11 11.79 0.96 -12.94
CA ARG A 11 11.46 -0.45 -12.67
C ARG A 11 12.67 -1.30 -12.24
N LYS A 12 13.76 -0.69 -11.82
CA LYS A 12 14.90 -1.42 -11.28
C LYS A 12 14.58 -2.02 -9.93
N LYS A 13 15.00 -3.27 -9.75
CA LYS A 13 14.87 -3.97 -8.48
C LYS A 13 15.66 -3.26 -7.38
N VAL A 14 15.09 -3.28 -6.17
CA VAL A 14 15.78 -2.78 -4.99
C VAL A 14 15.69 -3.82 -3.87
N GLU A 15 16.70 -3.85 -3.01
CA GLU A 15 16.56 -4.50 -1.71
C GLU A 15 15.87 -3.49 -0.81
N LEU A 16 14.67 -3.82 -0.35
CA LEU A 16 13.73 -2.84 0.20
C LEU A 16 14.28 -2.10 1.41
N VAL A 17 14.76 -2.84 2.42
CA VAL A 17 15.25 -2.25 3.67
C VAL A 17 16.49 -1.39 3.43
N ALA A 18 17.47 -1.93 2.72
CA ALA A 18 18.71 -1.21 2.43
C ALA A 18 18.44 0.04 1.60
N TYR A 19 17.55 -0.05 0.62
CA TYR A 19 17.20 1.07 -0.24
C TYR A 19 16.53 2.21 0.55
N ILE A 20 15.52 1.87 1.36
CA ILE A 20 14.81 2.88 2.15
C ILE A 20 15.76 3.48 3.19
N SER A 21 16.56 2.65 3.85
CA SER A 21 17.54 3.12 4.83
C SER A 21 18.51 4.14 4.24
N GLU A 22 19.03 3.86 3.04
CA GLU A 22 19.92 4.78 2.34
C GLU A 22 19.18 6.07 1.93
N TYR A 23 17.96 5.94 1.43
CA TYR A 23 17.15 7.10 1.03
C TYR A 23 16.90 8.03 2.23
N LEU A 24 16.54 7.44 3.38
CA LEU A 24 16.29 8.22 4.60
C LEU A 24 17.57 8.87 5.14
N SER A 25 18.72 8.27 4.92
CA SER A 25 19.99 8.86 5.35
C SER A 25 20.38 10.10 4.55
N LYS A 26 19.86 10.23 3.34
CA LYS A 26 20.17 11.32 2.41
C LYS A 26 19.08 12.38 2.33
N ASN A 27 17.93 12.14 2.93
CA ASN A 27 16.76 13.02 2.81
C ASN A 27 16.09 13.15 4.17
N ASP A 28 15.86 14.39 4.61
CA ASP A 28 15.21 14.67 5.88
C ASP A 28 13.68 14.84 5.71
N GLY A 29 12.96 14.61 6.80
CA GLY A 29 11.52 14.88 6.84
C GLY A 29 10.67 13.96 5.99
N ILE A 30 11.15 12.74 5.74
CA ILE A 30 10.43 11.77 4.90
C ILE A 30 9.31 11.10 5.71
N GLU A 31 8.12 11.07 5.11
CA GLU A 31 7.00 10.27 5.57
C GLU A 31 6.91 9.00 4.71
N ILE A 32 6.67 7.87 5.35
CA ILE A 32 6.47 6.59 4.67
C ILE A 32 4.97 6.34 4.57
N LEU A 33 4.47 6.24 3.34
CA LEU A 33 3.06 6.00 3.06
C LEU A 33 2.96 4.67 2.31
N ILE A 34 2.02 3.82 2.70
CA ILE A 34 1.85 2.50 2.08
C ILE A 34 0.39 2.35 1.67
N GLY A 35 0.18 1.89 0.45
CA GLY A 35 -1.15 1.59 -0.06
C GLY A 35 -1.14 0.37 -0.95
N CYS A 36 -2.27 -0.32 -1.01
CA CYS A 36 -2.47 -1.50 -1.85
C CYS A 36 -3.80 -1.38 -2.58
N ASP A 37 -3.85 -1.81 -3.83
CA ASP A 37 -5.07 -1.92 -4.60
C ASP A 37 -5.11 -3.27 -5.31
N SER A 38 -6.30 -3.66 -5.76
CA SER A 38 -6.50 -4.91 -6.48
C SER A 38 -7.46 -4.75 -7.64
N GLN A 39 -7.31 -5.62 -8.62
CA GLN A 39 -8.16 -5.68 -9.81
C GLN A 39 -8.38 -7.13 -10.18
N VAL A 40 -9.64 -7.50 -10.43
CA VAL A 40 -9.97 -8.81 -11.00
C VAL A 40 -9.80 -8.72 -12.51
N PHE A 41 -9.07 -9.67 -13.06
CA PHE A 41 -8.87 -9.78 -14.50
C PHE A 41 -8.81 -11.25 -14.92
N LYS A 42 -9.78 -11.67 -15.72
CA LYS A 42 -9.93 -13.07 -16.18
C LYS A 42 -9.99 -14.03 -14.99
N THR A 43 -9.08 -14.97 -14.88
CA THR A 43 -9.07 -15.99 -13.82
C THR A 43 -8.25 -15.58 -12.60
N LYS A 44 -7.78 -14.33 -12.55
CA LYS A 44 -6.85 -13.87 -11.52
C LYS A 44 -7.32 -12.60 -10.83
N THR A 45 -6.82 -12.40 -9.64
CA THR A 45 -6.82 -11.10 -8.96
C THR A 45 -5.39 -10.58 -8.94
N ILE A 46 -5.21 -9.34 -9.39
CA ILE A 46 -3.93 -8.67 -9.45
C ILE A 46 -3.87 -7.69 -8.27
N TYR A 47 -2.81 -7.73 -7.51
CA TYR A 47 -2.56 -6.81 -6.40
C TYR A 47 -1.32 -5.98 -6.68
N ALA A 48 -1.32 -4.74 -6.23
CA ALA A 48 -0.13 -3.90 -6.25
C ALA A 48 -0.02 -3.13 -4.93
N ILE A 49 1.18 -3.15 -4.34
CA ILE A 49 1.52 -2.31 -3.19
C ILE A 49 2.45 -1.21 -3.68
N VAL A 50 2.19 0.00 -3.22
CA VAL A 50 3.07 1.15 -3.43
C VAL A 50 3.54 1.66 -2.08
N ILE A 51 4.84 1.88 -1.96
CA ILE A 51 5.45 2.59 -0.84
C ILE A 51 5.87 3.95 -1.37
N ALA A 52 5.36 5.02 -0.78
CA ALA A 52 5.76 6.37 -1.10
C ALA A 52 6.70 6.90 -0.01
N LEU A 53 7.90 7.29 -0.41
CA LEU A 53 8.82 8.03 0.41
C LEU A 53 8.55 9.51 0.13
N TYR A 54 7.69 10.09 0.95
CA TYR A 54 7.07 11.39 0.70
C TYR A 54 7.78 12.49 1.47
N THR A 55 8.17 13.54 0.72
CA THR A 55 8.68 14.78 1.31
C THR A 55 7.57 15.82 1.19
N PRO A 56 6.95 16.26 2.30
CA PRO A 56 5.89 17.26 2.23
C PRO A 56 6.34 18.51 1.46
N GLY A 57 5.53 18.92 0.49
CA GLY A 57 5.81 20.07 -0.35
C GLY A 57 6.78 19.84 -1.51
N LYS A 58 7.39 18.65 -1.62
CA LYS A 58 8.38 18.35 -2.67
C LYS A 58 8.04 17.14 -3.53
N GLY A 59 7.07 16.32 -3.11
CA GLY A 59 6.67 15.13 -3.85
C GLY A 59 7.12 13.83 -3.21
N ALA A 60 7.03 12.75 -3.97
CA ALA A 60 7.28 11.41 -3.44
C ALA A 60 8.13 10.57 -4.39
N HIS A 61 8.99 9.74 -3.81
CA HIS A 61 9.70 8.69 -4.52
C HIS A 61 8.96 7.38 -4.27
N LEU A 62 8.59 6.67 -5.35
CA LEU A 62 7.68 5.53 -5.27
C LEU A 62 8.41 4.21 -5.53
N LEU A 63 8.14 3.25 -4.65
CA LEU A 63 8.54 1.85 -4.80
C LEU A 63 7.28 1.01 -4.92
N PHE A 64 7.34 -0.08 -5.65
CA PHE A 64 6.17 -0.92 -5.83
C PHE A 64 6.51 -2.40 -5.93
N THR A 65 5.53 -3.23 -5.65
CA THR A 65 5.50 -4.64 -5.99
C THR A 65 4.13 -5.00 -6.52
N ARG A 66 4.07 -6.01 -7.37
CA ARG A 66 2.84 -6.46 -8.01
C ARG A 66 2.85 -7.98 -8.08
N TRP A 67 1.74 -8.60 -7.72
CA TRP A 67 1.59 -10.06 -7.80
C TRP A 67 0.16 -10.42 -8.16
N ASN A 68 -0.10 -11.68 -8.47
CA ASN A 68 -1.44 -12.15 -8.71
C ASN A 68 -1.74 -13.40 -7.90
N THR A 69 -3.03 -13.63 -7.69
CA THR A 69 -3.58 -14.78 -7.02
C THR A 69 -4.69 -15.38 -7.86
N ASN A 70 -5.25 -16.50 -7.42
CA ASN A 70 -6.51 -16.99 -7.96
C ASN A 70 -7.60 -15.94 -7.78
N ARG A 71 -8.55 -15.92 -8.69
CA ARG A 71 -9.61 -14.92 -8.72
C ARG A 71 -10.41 -14.91 -7.41
N GLU A 72 -10.50 -13.73 -6.80
CA GLU A 72 -11.36 -13.44 -5.67
C GLU A 72 -12.47 -12.50 -6.13
N ASN A 73 -13.69 -13.00 -6.18
CA ASN A 73 -14.85 -12.24 -6.67
C ASN A 73 -15.44 -11.32 -5.61
N TYR A 74 -15.32 -11.68 -4.34
CA TYR A 74 -15.90 -10.88 -3.28
C TYR A 74 -15.01 -9.70 -2.93
N SER A 75 -15.51 -8.49 -3.20
CA SER A 75 -14.74 -7.26 -3.01
C SER A 75 -14.31 -7.03 -1.55
N GLY A 76 -15.11 -7.51 -0.59
CA GLY A 76 -14.76 -7.43 0.82
C GLY A 76 -13.50 -8.24 1.17
N ASN A 77 -13.39 -9.46 0.62
CA ASN A 77 -12.19 -10.28 0.82
C ASN A 77 -10.97 -9.64 0.17
N ARG A 78 -11.13 -9.07 -1.02
CA ARG A 78 -10.03 -8.37 -1.68
C ARG A 78 -9.57 -7.18 -0.86
N LEU A 79 -10.50 -6.41 -0.29
CA LEU A 79 -10.19 -5.26 0.55
C LEU A 79 -9.39 -5.67 1.80
N ILE A 80 -9.83 -6.71 2.49
CA ILE A 80 -9.12 -7.22 3.66
C ILE A 80 -7.71 -7.69 3.28
N HIS A 81 -7.57 -8.36 2.14
CA HIS A 81 -6.26 -8.79 1.65
C HIS A 81 -5.36 -7.59 1.32
N GLU A 82 -5.91 -6.55 0.68
CA GLU A 82 -5.17 -5.31 0.40
C GLU A 82 -4.64 -4.68 1.67
N VAL A 83 -5.50 -4.51 2.66
CA VAL A 83 -5.15 -3.88 3.93
C VAL A 83 -4.12 -4.71 4.69
N TRP A 84 -4.33 -6.01 4.77
CA TRP A 84 -3.39 -6.92 5.44
C TRP A 84 -2.02 -6.91 4.77
N SER A 85 -1.98 -6.88 3.43
CA SER A 85 -0.73 -6.81 2.68
C SER A 85 0.03 -5.52 2.98
N SER A 86 -0.67 -4.40 3.09
CA SER A 86 -0.05 -3.12 3.47
C SER A 86 0.51 -3.16 4.89
N ILE A 87 -0.24 -3.73 5.83
CA ILE A 87 0.21 -3.90 7.22
C ILE A 87 1.44 -4.79 7.28
N GLU A 88 1.46 -5.88 6.54
CA GLU A 88 2.60 -6.80 6.48
C GLU A 88 3.88 -6.08 6.05
N VAL A 89 3.79 -5.24 5.01
CA VAL A 89 4.93 -4.44 4.56
C VAL A 89 5.36 -3.45 5.64
N ALA A 90 4.41 -2.74 6.23
CA ALA A 90 4.70 -1.77 7.29
C ALA A 90 5.41 -2.43 8.48
N GLU A 91 4.93 -3.61 8.91
CA GLU A 91 5.54 -4.37 10.00
C GLU A 91 6.94 -4.87 9.63
N TYR A 92 7.11 -5.35 8.39
CA TYR A 92 8.42 -5.78 7.91
C TYR A 92 9.46 -4.66 8.00
N LEU A 93 9.09 -3.45 7.59
CA LEU A 93 9.98 -2.29 7.67
C LEU A 93 10.28 -1.91 9.11
N ARG A 94 9.26 -1.91 9.96
CA ARG A 94 9.42 -1.57 11.38
C ARG A 94 10.32 -2.57 12.11
N GLU A 95 10.13 -3.85 11.87
CA GLU A 95 10.96 -4.90 12.48
C GLU A 95 12.42 -4.84 12.02
N ALA A 96 12.67 -4.29 10.84
CA ALA A 96 14.01 -4.07 10.31
C ALA A 96 14.68 -2.82 10.91
N GLY A 97 14.02 -2.10 11.80
CA GLY A 97 14.55 -0.91 12.44
C GLY A 97 14.30 0.40 11.71
N LEU A 98 13.52 0.38 10.64
CA LEU A 98 13.14 1.60 9.93
C LEU A 98 12.01 2.34 10.68
N PRO A 99 11.84 3.65 10.41
CA PRO A 99 10.74 4.39 11.00
C PRO A 99 9.38 3.77 10.68
N LYS A 100 8.47 3.91 11.61
CA LYS A 100 7.08 3.47 11.44
C LYS A 100 6.42 4.22 10.28
N ALA A 101 5.66 3.50 9.45
CA ALA A 101 4.86 4.11 8.40
C ALA A 101 3.94 5.18 8.98
N THR A 102 3.92 6.36 8.36
CA THR A 102 3.12 7.50 8.81
C THR A 102 1.63 7.22 8.58
N TYR A 103 1.29 6.71 7.41
CA TYR A 103 -0.08 6.32 7.06
C TYR A 103 -0.11 5.04 6.27
N ILE A 104 -1.16 4.25 6.50
CA ILE A 104 -1.58 3.19 5.59
C ILE A 104 -2.83 3.69 4.87
N ASP A 105 -2.75 3.79 3.55
CA ASP A 105 -3.86 4.23 2.72
C ASP A 105 -4.75 3.03 2.39
N VAL A 106 -6.04 3.22 2.53
CA VAL A 106 -7.03 2.20 2.25
C VAL A 106 -8.02 2.75 1.23
N ASP A 107 -8.17 2.06 0.08
CA ASP A 107 -9.12 2.46 -0.95
C ASP A 107 -10.51 1.98 -0.59
N LEU A 108 -11.20 2.79 0.21
CA LEU A 108 -12.51 2.46 0.73
C LEU A 108 -13.56 3.42 0.19
N ASN A 109 -14.66 2.83 -0.27
CA ASN A 109 -15.85 3.60 -0.54
C ASN A 109 -16.71 3.64 0.73
N PRO A 110 -16.84 4.82 1.38
CA PRO A 110 -17.60 4.93 2.63
C PRO A 110 -19.13 4.91 2.43
N ASP A 111 -19.62 4.68 1.21
CA ASP A 111 -21.04 4.66 0.94
C ASP A 111 -21.72 3.51 1.70
N PRO A 112 -22.69 3.81 2.60
CA PRO A 112 -23.35 2.78 3.40
C PRO A 112 -24.21 1.81 2.59
N GLN A 113 -24.49 2.10 1.33
CA GLN A 113 -25.20 1.20 0.43
C GLN A 113 -24.35 0.00 -0.02
N PHE A 114 -23.02 0.11 0.09
CA PHE A 114 -22.15 -1.01 -0.23
C PHE A 114 -22.04 -1.95 0.97
N LYS A 115 -22.17 -3.25 0.69
CA LYS A 115 -21.94 -4.31 1.68
C LYS A 115 -20.54 -4.21 2.32
N SER A 116 -19.66 -3.44 1.70
CA SER A 116 -18.31 -3.16 2.17
C SER A 116 -18.23 -2.23 3.38
N ASN A 117 -19.33 -1.59 3.80
CA ASN A 117 -19.27 -0.63 4.91
C ASN A 117 -18.86 -1.28 6.23
N GLU A 118 -19.31 -2.51 6.50
CA GLU A 118 -18.86 -3.28 7.65
C GLU A 118 -17.41 -3.71 7.49
N VAL A 119 -17.03 -4.13 6.30
CA VAL A 119 -15.65 -4.47 5.95
C VAL A 119 -14.74 -3.26 6.07
N PHE A 120 -15.25 -2.08 5.71
CA PHE A 120 -14.56 -0.80 5.90
C PHE A 120 -14.13 -0.61 7.36
N ARG A 121 -15.07 -0.71 8.29
CA ARG A 121 -14.78 -0.55 9.72
C ARG A 121 -13.79 -1.59 10.22
N GLN A 122 -13.92 -2.82 9.74
CA GLN A 122 -12.99 -3.89 10.05
C GLN A 122 -11.59 -3.58 9.55
N ALA A 123 -11.47 -3.08 8.31
CA ALA A 123 -10.19 -2.73 7.71
C ALA A 123 -9.50 -1.59 8.47
N VAL A 124 -10.25 -0.53 8.79
CA VAL A 124 -9.72 0.59 9.59
C VAL A 124 -9.29 0.10 10.97
N GLY A 125 -10.10 -0.75 11.60
CA GLY A 125 -9.77 -1.34 12.89
C GLY A 125 -8.50 -2.18 12.86
N MET A 126 -8.25 -2.90 11.78
CA MET A 126 -7.02 -3.66 11.60
C MET A 126 -5.79 -2.74 11.56
N VAL A 127 -5.87 -1.66 10.78
CA VAL A 127 -4.77 -0.69 10.65
C VAL A 127 -4.49 -0.02 12.00
N GLU A 128 -5.53 0.52 12.64
CA GLU A 128 -5.39 1.23 13.91
C GLU A 128 -4.98 0.29 15.04
N GLY A 129 -5.50 -0.94 15.04
CA GLY A 129 -5.15 -1.96 16.04
C GLY A 129 -3.69 -2.37 15.98
N MET A 130 -3.05 -2.25 14.83
CA MET A 130 -1.60 -2.48 14.68
C MET A 130 -0.77 -1.23 14.99
N GLY A 131 -1.42 -0.15 15.37
CA GLY A 131 -0.74 1.08 15.78
C GLY A 131 -0.44 2.05 14.64
N TYR A 132 -1.06 1.88 13.48
CA TYR A 132 -0.88 2.77 12.34
C TYR A 132 -2.06 3.73 12.20
N LYS A 133 -1.82 4.86 11.55
CA LYS A 133 -2.88 5.77 11.15
C LYS A 133 -3.41 5.38 9.78
N CYS A 134 -4.72 5.32 9.64
CA CYS A 134 -5.38 5.00 8.40
C CYS A 134 -5.77 6.28 7.66
N ARG A 135 -5.49 6.31 6.35
CA ARG A 135 -6.05 7.32 5.44
C ARG A 135 -6.92 6.61 4.42
N HIS A 136 -8.00 7.25 4.00
CA HIS A 136 -8.88 6.70 2.99
C HIS A 136 -9.15 7.73 1.88
N LYS A 137 -9.72 7.25 0.79
CA LYS A 137 -9.96 8.01 -0.44
C LYS A 137 -10.64 9.36 -0.16
N GLY A 138 -10.10 10.42 -0.74
CA GLY A 138 -10.58 11.79 -0.57
C GLY A 138 -9.64 12.70 0.21
N THR A 139 -8.63 12.15 0.89
CA THR A 139 -7.68 12.92 1.69
C THR A 139 -6.25 12.87 1.18
N ASN A 140 -6.03 12.85 -0.12
CA ASN A 140 -4.69 12.79 -0.73
C ASN A 140 -4.24 11.36 -1.07
N ALA A 141 -4.76 10.84 -2.14
CA ALA A 141 -4.68 9.43 -2.53
C ALA A 141 -3.59 9.12 -3.56
N ALA A 142 -2.45 9.84 -3.56
CA ALA A 142 -1.40 9.62 -4.56
C ALA A 142 -0.89 8.17 -4.56
N VAL A 143 -0.76 7.57 -3.38
CA VAL A 143 -0.31 6.18 -3.24
C VAL A 143 -1.35 5.21 -3.78
N THR A 144 -2.62 5.44 -3.48
CA THR A 144 -3.73 4.63 -3.98
C THR A 144 -3.88 4.76 -5.50
N TYR A 145 -3.71 5.96 -6.05
CA TYR A 145 -3.71 6.17 -7.50
C TYR A 145 -2.59 5.41 -8.19
N ALA A 146 -1.39 5.45 -7.65
CA ALA A 146 -0.27 4.71 -8.22
C ALA A 146 -0.51 3.20 -8.19
N ALA A 147 -1.06 2.68 -7.09
CA ALA A 147 -1.40 1.27 -6.96
C ALA A 147 -2.51 0.87 -7.95
N ASP A 148 -3.55 1.70 -8.10
CA ASP A 148 -4.62 1.46 -9.07
C ASP A 148 -4.09 1.39 -10.50
N SER A 149 -3.19 2.30 -10.87
CA SER A 149 -2.56 2.28 -12.18
C SER A 149 -1.78 0.99 -12.42
N LEU A 150 -1.06 0.50 -11.41
CA LEU A 150 -0.26 -0.71 -11.53
C LEU A 150 -1.11 -1.97 -11.69
N VAL A 151 -2.25 -2.08 -11.01
CA VAL A 151 -3.12 -3.27 -11.13
C VAL A 151 -3.86 -3.30 -12.47
N LYS A 152 -3.99 -2.16 -13.16
CA LYS A 152 -4.61 -2.07 -14.50
C LYS A 152 -3.64 -2.35 -15.64
N MET A 153 -2.39 -2.61 -15.35
CA MET A 153 -1.37 -2.99 -16.34
C MET A 153 -1.39 -4.50 -16.53
N TYR A 154 -2.23 -4.98 -17.42
CA TYR A 154 -2.32 -6.42 -17.70
C TYR A 154 -1.33 -6.84 -18.77
#